data_0c2a202b0c06aad96260d49f516455bf
#
_entry.id   0c2a202b0c06aad96260d49f516455bf
#
_cell.length_a   1.000
_cell.length_b   1.000
_cell.length_c   1.000
_cell.angle_alpha   90.00
_cell.angle_beta   90.00
_cell.angle_gamma   90.00
#
_symmetry.space_group_name_H-M   'P 1'
#
loop_
_entity.id
_entity.type
_entity.pdbx_description
1 polymer ?
#
loop_
_entity_poly.entity_id
_entity_poly.type
_entity_poly.pdbx_seq_one_letter_code
_entity_poly.pdbx_strand_id
1 'polypeptide(L)'
;MKKVGFIDYYLDEWHANNYPAWIDQASDGEMQVAYAFGMIDSPLPGGRTTAQWCQDMGIERVDSIERLIELSDALVVLSPDNCEMHEALCQLPLRSKKPTYVDKTFAPDGEIAARILKIALDSGTPCYSTSALRFAAEYAGIDRAGIRAISSWGPGNFETYSIHQLEPVMMLMGARAQRVMMLPGEDWYSLLIDFEDGRRANLNGYKNGSPFAMNIASASGNQMVTVESDYFHEFIVALVRFFKTGRVEVAHEDTQRIMDVRGAGLRAQRTPGEWVR
;
A
#
# COMPACT_ATOMS: atom_id res chain seq x y z
N MET A 1 -5.40 7.88 -25.71
CA MET A 1 -5.40 6.82 -24.69
C MET A 1 -4.04 6.81 -24.02
N LYS A 2 -3.97 7.00 -22.69
CA LYS A 2 -2.71 6.94 -21.93
C LYS A 2 -2.30 5.49 -21.73
N LYS A 3 -1.01 5.24 -21.80
CA LYS A 3 -0.41 3.91 -21.64
C LYS A 3 0.24 3.78 -20.28
N VAL A 4 -0.20 2.79 -19.49
CA VAL A 4 0.36 2.46 -18.20
C VAL A 4 1.30 1.28 -18.34
N GLY A 5 2.47 1.35 -17.69
CA GLY A 5 3.44 0.27 -17.63
C GLY A 5 3.44 -0.39 -16.26
N PHE A 6 3.37 -1.72 -16.22
CA PHE A 6 3.48 -2.53 -15.01
C PHE A 6 4.90 -3.07 -14.85
N ILE A 7 5.46 -2.89 -13.66
CA ILE A 7 6.78 -3.40 -13.26
C ILE A 7 6.57 -4.24 -12.03
N ASP A 8 6.99 -5.50 -12.06
CA ASP A 8 6.78 -6.42 -10.96
C ASP A 8 8.00 -7.33 -10.73
N TYR A 9 8.08 -7.91 -9.55
CA TYR A 9 8.96 -9.04 -9.30
C TYR A 9 8.51 -10.24 -10.11
N TYR A 10 7.20 -10.61 -10.03
CA TYR A 10 6.56 -11.56 -10.94
C TYR A 10 5.09 -11.16 -11.19
N LEU A 11 4.66 -11.18 -12.44
CA LEU A 11 3.37 -10.61 -12.85
C LEU A 11 2.15 -11.47 -12.52
N ASP A 12 2.31 -12.79 -12.31
CA ASP A 12 1.16 -13.67 -12.04
C ASP A 12 0.75 -13.59 -10.56
N GLU A 13 0.23 -12.43 -10.17
CA GLU A 13 -0.26 -12.14 -8.83
C GLU A 13 -1.61 -11.38 -8.89
N TRP A 14 -2.27 -11.25 -7.75
CA TRP A 14 -3.66 -10.79 -7.70
C TRP A 14 -3.87 -9.36 -8.20
N HIS A 15 -2.98 -8.40 -7.85
CA HIS A 15 -3.11 -7.00 -8.28
C HIS A 15 -2.87 -6.87 -9.79
N ALA A 16 -1.82 -7.49 -10.30
CA ALA A 16 -1.52 -7.50 -11.72
C ALA A 16 -2.65 -8.14 -12.55
N ASN A 17 -3.32 -9.16 -11.99
CA ASN A 17 -4.44 -9.83 -12.66
C ASN A 17 -5.72 -8.99 -12.70
N ASN A 18 -5.93 -8.05 -11.76
CA ASN A 18 -7.18 -7.29 -11.63
C ASN A 18 -7.08 -5.83 -12.08
N TYR A 19 -5.98 -5.15 -11.76
CA TYR A 19 -5.84 -3.71 -12.02
C TYR A 19 -5.99 -3.32 -13.50
N PRO A 20 -5.55 -4.10 -14.51
CA PRO A 20 -5.72 -3.70 -15.91
C PRO A 20 -7.17 -3.42 -16.28
N ALA A 21 -8.08 -4.33 -15.95
CA ALA A 21 -9.51 -4.17 -16.23
C ALA A 21 -10.14 -3.02 -15.43
N TRP A 22 -9.74 -2.86 -14.17
CA TRP A 22 -10.26 -1.81 -13.31
C TRP A 22 -9.79 -0.41 -13.72
N ILE A 23 -8.53 -0.26 -14.17
CA ILE A 23 -8.00 1.01 -14.69
C ILE A 23 -8.72 1.40 -16.00
N ASP A 24 -8.92 0.46 -16.89
CA ASP A 24 -9.68 0.68 -18.13
C ASP A 24 -11.10 1.16 -17.82
N GLN A 25 -11.82 0.43 -16.97
CA GLN A 25 -13.18 0.76 -16.56
C GLN A 25 -13.26 2.12 -15.84
N ALA A 26 -12.41 2.38 -14.85
CA ALA A 26 -12.44 3.64 -14.08
C ALA A 26 -12.00 4.86 -14.88
N SER A 27 -11.33 4.65 -16.01
CA SER A 27 -10.91 5.72 -16.93
C SER A 27 -11.82 5.92 -18.14
N ASP A 28 -12.93 5.17 -18.24
CA ASP A 28 -13.81 5.15 -19.41
C ASP A 28 -13.05 4.83 -20.72
N GLY A 29 -12.07 3.91 -20.66
CA GLY A 29 -11.23 3.52 -21.79
C GLY A 29 -10.15 4.54 -22.17
N GLU A 30 -9.96 5.61 -21.41
CA GLU A 30 -8.91 6.61 -21.68
C GLU A 30 -7.50 6.16 -21.27
N MET A 31 -7.40 5.11 -20.44
CA MET A 31 -6.14 4.52 -19.99
C MET A 31 -6.18 3.00 -20.11
N GLN A 32 -5.04 2.42 -20.48
CA GLN A 32 -4.88 0.97 -20.46
C GLN A 32 -3.49 0.60 -19.97
N VAL A 33 -3.37 -0.56 -19.33
CA VAL A 33 -2.07 -1.19 -19.09
C VAL A 33 -1.60 -1.78 -20.42
N ALA A 34 -0.61 -1.15 -21.02
CA ALA A 34 -0.15 -1.48 -22.36
C ALA A 34 1.13 -2.32 -22.37
N TYR A 35 1.96 -2.16 -21.34
CA TYR A 35 3.29 -2.76 -21.26
C TYR A 35 3.51 -3.38 -19.88
N ALA A 36 4.23 -4.51 -19.83
CA ALA A 36 4.59 -5.14 -18.57
C ALA A 36 6.02 -5.71 -18.60
N PHE A 37 6.68 -5.60 -17.46
CA PHE A 37 7.97 -6.19 -17.15
C PHE A 37 7.86 -7.00 -15.85
N GLY A 38 8.15 -8.30 -15.90
CA GLY A 38 8.35 -9.15 -14.73
C GLY A 38 9.84 -9.48 -14.61
N MET A 39 10.40 -9.26 -13.41
CA MET A 39 11.82 -9.54 -13.16
C MET A 39 12.12 -11.04 -13.26
N ILE A 40 11.18 -11.87 -12.80
CA ILE A 40 11.23 -13.32 -12.90
C ILE A 40 9.87 -13.86 -13.37
N ASP A 41 9.82 -15.10 -13.77
CA ASP A 41 8.58 -15.86 -13.93
C ASP A 41 7.97 -16.18 -12.57
N SER A 42 6.66 -16.49 -12.51
CA SER A 42 6.01 -16.79 -11.24
C SER A 42 6.70 -17.94 -10.52
N PRO A 43 7.13 -17.77 -9.26
CA PRO A 43 7.75 -18.82 -8.48
C PRO A 43 6.74 -19.81 -7.88
N LEU A 44 5.45 -19.53 -8.05
CA LEU A 44 4.37 -20.34 -7.48
C LEU A 44 4.15 -21.62 -8.29
N PRO A 45 3.83 -22.76 -7.64
CA PRO A 45 3.50 -23.98 -8.35
C PRO A 45 2.32 -23.78 -9.33
N GLY A 46 2.53 -24.05 -10.61
CA GLY A 46 1.53 -23.82 -11.66
C GLY A 46 1.35 -22.37 -12.10
N GLY A 47 2.17 -21.47 -11.59
CA GLY A 47 2.13 -20.05 -11.99
C GLY A 47 2.60 -19.84 -13.43
N ARG A 48 2.11 -18.77 -14.05
CA ARG A 48 2.45 -18.40 -15.44
C ARG A 48 3.85 -17.80 -15.54
N THR A 49 4.52 -18.04 -16.66
CA THR A 49 5.68 -17.21 -17.01
C THR A 49 5.23 -15.79 -17.34
N THR A 50 6.16 -14.84 -17.26
CA THR A 50 5.92 -13.45 -17.69
C THR A 50 5.34 -13.39 -19.11
N ALA A 51 5.86 -14.20 -20.03
CA ALA A 51 5.40 -14.25 -21.42
C ALA A 51 3.95 -14.78 -21.54
N GLN A 52 3.62 -15.84 -20.80
CA GLN A 52 2.26 -16.38 -20.76
C GLN A 52 1.27 -15.40 -20.17
N TRP A 53 1.62 -14.76 -19.04
CA TRP A 53 0.79 -13.77 -18.41
C TRP A 53 0.50 -12.59 -19.37
N CYS A 54 1.52 -12.06 -20.02
CA CYS A 54 1.35 -10.96 -20.98
C CYS A 54 0.46 -11.36 -22.17
N GLN A 55 0.64 -12.59 -22.69
CA GLN A 55 -0.21 -13.11 -23.76
C GLN A 55 -1.67 -13.24 -23.34
N ASP A 56 -1.94 -13.80 -22.17
CA ASP A 56 -3.29 -14.01 -21.65
C ASP A 56 -4.01 -12.70 -21.34
N MET A 57 -3.26 -11.68 -20.86
CA MET A 57 -3.79 -10.36 -20.54
C MET A 57 -3.87 -9.41 -21.74
N GLY A 58 -3.32 -9.79 -22.89
CA GLY A 58 -3.25 -8.93 -24.07
C GLY A 58 -2.35 -7.70 -23.89
N ILE A 59 -1.33 -7.81 -23.02
CA ILE A 59 -0.40 -6.75 -22.67
C ILE A 59 0.96 -7.04 -23.31
N GLU A 60 1.61 -6.03 -23.88
CA GLU A 60 2.91 -6.19 -24.51
C GLU A 60 4.01 -6.41 -23.46
N ARG A 61 4.71 -7.55 -23.56
CA ARG A 61 5.91 -7.80 -22.75
C ARG A 61 7.05 -6.93 -23.23
N VAL A 62 7.77 -6.31 -22.29
CA VAL A 62 9.04 -5.63 -22.59
C VAL A 62 10.19 -6.27 -21.80
N ASP A 63 11.39 -6.17 -22.35
CA ASP A 63 12.56 -6.89 -21.82
C ASP A 63 13.36 -6.06 -20.80
N SER A 64 13.02 -4.78 -20.61
CA SER A 64 13.68 -3.94 -19.61
C SER A 64 12.77 -2.85 -19.06
N ILE A 65 13.09 -2.40 -17.84
CA ILE A 65 12.38 -1.29 -17.18
C ILE A 65 12.59 0.02 -17.96
N GLU A 66 13.79 0.24 -18.50
CA GLU A 66 14.10 1.42 -19.32
C GLU A 66 13.14 1.50 -20.53
N ARG A 67 13.00 0.37 -21.24
CA ARG A 67 12.11 0.32 -22.40
C ARG A 67 10.65 0.52 -22.01
N LEU A 68 10.21 -0.05 -20.90
CA LEU A 68 8.87 0.16 -20.37
C LEU A 68 8.63 1.64 -20.05
N ILE A 69 9.59 2.31 -19.40
CA ILE A 69 9.50 3.73 -19.08
C ILE A 69 9.38 4.58 -20.35
N GLU A 70 10.16 4.30 -21.39
CA GLU A 70 10.08 5.04 -22.66
C GLU A 70 8.68 4.99 -23.27
N LEU A 71 8.06 3.81 -23.25
CA LEU A 71 6.79 3.52 -23.91
C LEU A 71 5.54 3.94 -23.12
N SER A 72 5.66 4.16 -21.82
CA SER A 72 4.53 4.40 -20.93
C SER A 72 4.37 5.87 -20.56
N ASP A 73 3.15 6.32 -20.29
CA ASP A 73 2.82 7.67 -19.78
C ASP A 73 2.80 7.71 -18.25
N ALA A 74 2.49 6.58 -17.60
CA ALA A 74 2.44 6.41 -16.15
C ALA A 74 2.91 5.00 -15.79
N LEU A 75 3.35 4.80 -14.55
CA LEU A 75 4.00 3.58 -14.10
C LEU A 75 3.34 3.05 -12.82
N VAL A 76 3.26 1.73 -12.73
CA VAL A 76 2.90 1.00 -11.51
C VAL A 76 4.03 0.03 -11.20
N VAL A 77 4.65 0.20 -10.03
CA VAL A 77 5.55 -0.80 -9.46
C VAL A 77 4.73 -1.64 -8.51
N LEU A 78 4.46 -2.86 -8.91
CA LEU A 78 3.71 -3.85 -8.14
C LEU A 78 4.62 -4.54 -7.10
N SER A 79 4.51 -5.83 -6.93
CA SER A 79 5.24 -6.64 -5.93
C SER A 79 4.61 -6.61 -4.54
N PRO A 80 3.26 -6.84 -4.47
CA PRO A 80 2.50 -6.72 -3.23
C PRO A 80 2.94 -7.67 -2.12
N ASP A 81 3.48 -8.82 -2.48
CA ASP A 81 3.89 -9.88 -1.56
C ASP A 81 5.42 -9.94 -1.33
N ASN A 82 6.18 -9.13 -2.07
CA ASN A 82 7.64 -9.07 -2.04
C ASN A 82 8.13 -7.61 -1.93
N CYS A 83 7.71 -6.91 -0.89
CA CYS A 83 8.02 -5.48 -0.71
C CYS A 83 9.53 -5.18 -0.60
N GLU A 84 10.35 -6.18 -0.30
CA GLU A 84 11.81 -6.09 -0.32
C GLU A 84 12.37 -5.84 -1.72
N MET A 85 11.61 -6.16 -2.77
CA MET A 85 12.02 -5.92 -4.15
C MET A 85 11.76 -4.47 -4.60
N HIS A 86 10.93 -3.71 -3.89
CA HIS A 86 10.60 -2.34 -4.27
C HIS A 86 11.82 -1.43 -4.36
N GLU A 87 12.82 -1.57 -3.49
CA GLU A 87 14.02 -0.74 -3.56
C GLU A 87 14.77 -0.92 -4.89
N ALA A 88 14.83 -2.14 -5.41
CA ALA A 88 15.46 -2.44 -6.70
C ALA A 88 14.56 -2.01 -7.88
N LEU A 89 13.27 -2.38 -7.84
CA LEU A 89 12.31 -2.10 -8.92
C LEU A 89 12.02 -0.61 -9.09
N CYS A 90 12.12 0.19 -8.04
CA CYS A 90 11.86 1.63 -8.05
C CYS A 90 13.02 2.48 -8.57
N GLN A 91 14.23 1.94 -8.74
CA GLN A 91 15.43 2.74 -9.07
C GLN A 91 15.25 3.60 -10.33
N LEU A 92 14.71 3.05 -11.38
CA LEU A 92 14.52 3.76 -12.65
C LEU A 92 13.17 4.47 -12.73
N PRO A 93 12.04 3.83 -12.36
CA PRO A 93 10.73 4.49 -12.38
C PRO A 93 10.69 5.80 -11.61
N LEU A 94 11.24 5.82 -10.40
CA LEU A 94 11.25 7.03 -9.57
C LEU A 94 12.25 8.12 -10.01
N ARG A 95 13.06 7.86 -11.04
CA ARG A 95 13.89 8.87 -11.72
C ARG A 95 13.29 9.36 -13.02
N SER A 96 12.18 8.78 -13.48
CA SER A 96 11.61 9.02 -14.81
C SER A 96 10.84 10.33 -14.95
N LYS A 97 10.45 10.96 -13.83
CA LYS A 97 9.52 12.10 -13.74
C LYS A 97 8.10 11.79 -14.21
N LYS A 98 7.79 10.53 -14.50
CA LYS A 98 6.43 10.09 -14.84
C LYS A 98 5.66 9.74 -13.56
N PRO A 99 4.34 10.00 -13.51
CA PRO A 99 3.53 9.58 -12.38
C PRO A 99 3.72 8.09 -12.11
N THR A 100 4.18 7.75 -10.89
CA THR A 100 4.54 6.38 -10.51
C THR A 100 3.81 6.01 -9.22
N TYR A 101 2.95 5.00 -9.28
CA TYR A 101 2.39 4.36 -8.11
C TYR A 101 3.27 3.18 -7.69
N VAL A 102 3.58 3.09 -6.41
CA VAL A 102 4.28 1.93 -5.83
C VAL A 102 3.29 1.22 -4.92
N ASP A 103 3.08 -0.06 -5.16
CA ASP A 103 2.04 -0.81 -4.47
C ASP A 103 2.34 -1.02 -2.96
N LYS A 104 1.32 -1.42 -2.22
CA LYS A 104 1.46 -1.85 -0.82
C LYS A 104 2.14 -3.25 -0.82
N THR A 105 2.92 -3.60 0.14
CA THR A 105 3.51 -2.81 1.20
C THR A 105 4.70 -2.05 0.63
N PHE A 106 4.76 -0.74 0.84
CA PHE A 106 5.75 0.14 0.19
C PHE A 106 7.21 -0.29 0.40
N ALA A 107 7.54 -0.75 1.60
CA ALA A 107 8.89 -1.19 1.95
C ALA A 107 8.85 -2.14 3.17
N PRO A 108 9.91 -2.90 3.42
CA PRO A 108 10.03 -3.70 4.63
C PRO A 108 9.96 -2.89 5.92
N ASP A 109 10.57 -1.70 5.93
CA ASP A 109 10.65 -0.80 7.09
C ASP A 109 10.82 0.67 6.69
N GLY A 110 10.88 1.55 7.68
CA GLY A 110 11.03 2.99 7.48
C GLY A 110 12.38 3.42 6.90
N GLU A 111 13.46 2.68 7.15
CA GLU A 111 14.79 3.01 6.62
C GLU A 111 14.83 2.79 5.10
N ILE A 112 14.31 1.65 4.63
CA ILE A 112 14.21 1.36 3.20
C ILE A 112 13.21 2.31 2.55
N ALA A 113 12.09 2.60 3.21
CA ALA A 113 11.11 3.56 2.72
C ALA A 113 11.72 4.95 2.49
N ALA A 114 12.52 5.44 3.45
CA ALA A 114 13.20 6.73 3.31
C ALA A 114 14.15 6.76 2.10
N ARG A 115 14.88 5.65 1.82
CA ARG A 115 15.74 5.56 0.64
C ARG A 115 14.95 5.59 -0.68
N ILE A 116 13.83 4.86 -0.75
CA ILE A 116 12.97 4.85 -1.94
C ILE A 116 12.34 6.23 -2.17
N LEU A 117 11.75 6.84 -1.13
CA LEU A 117 11.15 8.17 -1.21
C LEU A 117 12.16 9.24 -1.62
N LYS A 118 13.41 9.13 -1.13
CA LYS A 118 14.48 10.06 -1.49
C LYS A 118 14.76 10.06 -3.00
N ILE A 119 14.70 8.91 -3.68
CA ILE A 119 14.88 8.83 -5.14
C ILE A 119 13.84 9.70 -5.85
N ALA A 120 12.57 9.57 -5.45
CA ALA A 120 11.48 10.33 -6.06
C ALA A 120 11.61 11.83 -5.79
N LEU A 121 11.94 12.22 -4.55
CA LEU A 121 12.13 13.61 -4.14
C LEU A 121 13.29 14.27 -4.90
N ASP A 122 14.45 13.62 -4.94
CA ASP A 122 15.64 14.13 -5.64
C ASP A 122 15.41 14.29 -7.14
N SER A 123 14.57 13.46 -7.72
CA SER A 123 14.24 13.47 -9.17
C SER A 123 13.04 14.33 -9.52
N GLY A 124 12.26 14.75 -8.54
CA GLY A 124 10.98 15.44 -8.76
C GLY A 124 9.92 14.56 -9.43
N THR A 125 9.97 13.25 -9.20
CA THR A 125 8.99 12.29 -9.74
C THR A 125 7.78 12.23 -8.83
N PRO A 126 6.56 12.55 -9.33
CA PRO A 126 5.36 12.37 -8.53
C PRO A 126 5.13 10.89 -8.26
N CYS A 127 5.07 10.52 -6.97
CA CYS A 127 4.80 9.14 -6.58
C CYS A 127 4.03 9.08 -5.26
N TYR A 128 3.32 7.98 -5.05
CA TYR A 128 2.75 7.60 -3.76
C TYR A 128 2.54 6.10 -3.66
N SER A 129 2.27 5.64 -2.45
CA SER A 129 1.87 4.27 -2.13
C SER A 129 0.72 4.30 -1.13
N THR A 130 -0.13 3.30 -1.16
CA THR A 130 -1.24 3.17 -0.20
C THR A 130 -1.83 1.76 -0.23
N SER A 131 -2.52 1.39 0.84
CA SER A 131 -3.53 0.33 0.78
C SER A 131 -4.85 0.89 0.25
N ALA A 132 -5.54 0.13 -0.58
CA ALA A 132 -6.88 0.48 -1.07
C ALA A 132 -7.87 0.76 0.07
N LEU A 133 -7.72 0.11 1.23
CA LEU A 133 -8.59 0.30 2.39
C LEU A 133 -8.63 1.75 2.90
N ARG A 134 -7.58 2.56 2.65
CA ARG A 134 -7.57 3.99 2.96
C ARG A 134 -8.74 4.75 2.31
N PHE A 135 -9.24 4.26 1.17
CA PHE A 135 -10.28 4.88 0.37
C PHE A 135 -11.70 4.40 0.71
N ALA A 136 -11.87 3.60 1.77
CA ALA A 136 -13.19 3.20 2.21
C ALA A 136 -14.06 4.42 2.55
N ALA A 137 -15.27 4.46 1.99
CA ALA A 137 -16.19 5.59 2.12
C ALA A 137 -16.57 5.87 3.58
N GLU A 138 -16.53 4.84 4.42
CA GLU A 138 -16.82 4.92 5.85
C GLU A 138 -15.84 5.82 6.62
N TYR A 139 -14.65 6.04 6.10
CA TYR A 139 -13.66 6.94 6.71
C TYR A 139 -13.86 8.42 6.30
N ALA A 140 -14.68 8.65 5.27
CA ALA A 140 -15.01 10.01 4.86
C ALA A 140 -15.85 10.73 5.93
N GLY A 141 -15.47 11.97 6.21
CA GLY A 141 -16.24 12.79 7.16
C GLY A 141 -15.95 12.51 8.64
N ILE A 142 -15.04 11.58 8.99
CA ILE A 142 -14.59 11.39 10.37
C ILE A 142 -13.84 12.65 10.85
N ASP A 143 -14.33 13.25 11.94
CA ASP A 143 -13.63 14.37 12.61
C ASP A 143 -12.35 13.86 13.28
N ARG A 144 -11.22 14.14 12.66
CA ARG A 144 -9.90 13.70 13.13
C ARG A 144 -9.43 14.48 14.37
N ALA A 145 -9.85 15.74 14.51
CA ALA A 145 -9.39 16.60 15.60
C ALA A 145 -9.85 16.11 16.98
N GLY A 146 -11.00 15.43 17.03
CA GLY A 146 -11.58 14.91 18.27
C GLY A 146 -11.11 13.52 18.67
N ILE A 147 -10.34 12.80 17.82
CA ILE A 147 -9.94 11.41 18.08
C ILE A 147 -8.97 11.34 19.26
N ARG A 148 -9.29 10.45 20.22
CA ARG A 148 -8.47 10.15 21.41
C ARG A 148 -7.78 8.79 21.30
N ALA A 149 -8.49 7.78 20.79
CA ALA A 149 -7.96 6.44 20.59
C ALA A 149 -8.66 5.73 19.45
N ILE A 150 -7.96 4.78 18.82
CA ILE A 150 -8.52 3.88 17.81
C ILE A 150 -8.20 2.44 18.20
N SER A 151 -9.22 1.56 18.12
CA SER A 151 -9.06 0.12 18.20
C SER A 151 -9.52 -0.48 16.88
N SER A 152 -8.62 -1.14 16.16
CA SER A 152 -8.87 -1.69 14.83
C SER A 152 -8.83 -3.21 14.81
N TRP A 153 -9.63 -3.81 13.94
CA TRP A 153 -9.66 -5.24 13.65
C TRP A 153 -9.51 -5.48 12.15
N GLY A 154 -8.84 -6.56 11.80
CA GLY A 154 -8.70 -6.98 10.42
C GLY A 154 -8.24 -8.43 10.28
N PRO A 155 -8.33 -9.01 9.08
CA PRO A 155 -7.88 -10.36 8.81
C PRO A 155 -6.35 -10.43 8.68
N GLY A 156 -5.83 -11.67 8.71
CA GLY A 156 -4.47 -12.00 8.30
C GLY A 156 -3.40 -11.82 9.38
N ASN A 157 -2.18 -12.06 8.98
CA ASN A 157 -1.00 -11.92 9.82
C ASN A 157 -0.46 -10.48 9.83
N PHE A 158 0.51 -10.21 10.71
CA PHE A 158 1.08 -8.87 10.83
C PHE A 158 1.95 -8.51 9.61
N GLU A 159 2.74 -9.43 9.11
CA GLU A 159 3.76 -9.20 8.08
C GLU A 159 3.17 -8.69 6.75
N THR A 160 2.07 -9.30 6.30
CA THR A 160 1.49 -9.04 4.99
C THR A 160 0.19 -8.23 5.03
N TYR A 161 -0.60 -8.35 6.13
CA TYR A 161 -1.94 -7.77 6.20
C TYR A 161 -2.07 -6.55 7.12
N SER A 162 -1.14 -6.33 8.05
CA SER A 162 -1.22 -5.17 8.95
C SER A 162 -1.26 -3.83 8.22
N ILE A 163 -0.68 -3.76 7.02
CA ILE A 163 -0.67 -2.55 6.20
C ILE A 163 -2.08 -2.02 5.94
N HIS A 164 -3.07 -2.90 5.74
CA HIS A 164 -4.44 -2.51 5.50
C HIS A 164 -5.08 -1.82 6.71
N GLN A 165 -4.72 -2.20 7.92
CA GLN A 165 -5.17 -1.51 9.14
C GLN A 165 -4.31 -0.28 9.47
N LEU A 166 -2.99 -0.36 9.25
CA LEU A 166 -2.07 0.76 9.49
C LEU A 166 -2.44 1.99 8.67
N GLU A 167 -2.78 1.81 7.39
CA GLU A 167 -3.15 2.92 6.51
C GLU A 167 -4.27 3.81 7.09
N PRO A 168 -5.49 3.31 7.34
CA PRO A 168 -6.55 4.16 7.87
C PRO A 168 -6.28 4.63 9.31
N VAL A 169 -5.66 3.81 10.15
CA VAL A 169 -5.34 4.22 11.54
C VAL A 169 -4.35 5.39 11.55
N MET A 170 -3.25 5.28 10.80
CA MET A 170 -2.25 6.35 10.74
C MET A 170 -2.79 7.62 10.04
N MET A 171 -3.63 7.44 9.01
CA MET A 171 -4.34 8.55 8.36
C MET A 171 -5.24 9.32 9.34
N LEU A 172 -6.03 8.61 10.14
CA LEU A 172 -6.97 9.21 11.09
C LEU A 172 -6.24 9.82 12.30
N MET A 173 -5.22 9.17 12.81
CA MET A 173 -4.41 9.69 13.93
C MET A 173 -3.57 10.89 13.52
N GLY A 174 -3.01 10.92 12.32
CA GLY A 174 -2.26 12.05 11.78
C GLY A 174 -1.00 12.44 12.59
N ALA A 175 -0.52 11.57 13.47
CA ALA A 175 0.61 11.80 14.38
C ALA A 175 1.72 10.77 14.16
N ARG A 176 2.92 11.06 14.69
CA ARG A 176 4.02 10.10 14.71
C ARG A 176 3.85 9.12 15.87
N ALA A 177 4.13 7.85 15.61
CA ALA A 177 4.25 6.86 16.67
C ALA A 177 5.57 7.08 17.43
N GLN A 178 5.49 7.03 18.77
CA GLN A 178 6.64 7.11 19.66
C GLN A 178 7.25 5.74 19.92
N ARG A 179 6.38 4.73 20.08
CA ARG A 179 6.75 3.34 20.37
C ARG A 179 5.59 2.40 20.11
N VAL A 180 5.91 1.13 19.93
CA VAL A 180 4.93 0.07 19.73
C VAL A 180 5.21 -1.11 20.65
N MET A 181 4.17 -1.93 20.94
CA MET A 181 4.29 -3.18 21.68
C MET A 181 3.47 -4.26 20.97
N MET A 182 4.06 -5.43 20.75
CA MET A 182 3.39 -6.57 20.15
C MET A 182 3.02 -7.61 21.20
N LEU A 183 1.79 -8.09 21.11
CA LEU A 183 1.28 -9.25 21.84
C LEU A 183 0.85 -10.29 20.79
N PRO A 184 1.69 -11.28 20.47
CA PRO A 184 1.37 -12.32 19.52
C PRO A 184 0.58 -13.44 20.19
N GLY A 185 -0.38 -14.01 19.46
CA GLY A 185 -1.04 -15.28 19.76
C GLY A 185 -0.83 -16.27 18.60
N GLU A 186 -1.37 -17.47 18.73
CA GLU A 186 -1.27 -18.50 17.69
C GLU A 186 -1.99 -18.06 16.40
N ASP A 187 -3.24 -17.61 16.52
CA ASP A 187 -4.10 -17.22 15.41
C ASP A 187 -4.45 -15.73 15.40
N TRP A 188 -3.79 -14.93 16.23
CA TRP A 188 -4.03 -13.50 16.35
C TRP A 188 -2.79 -12.74 16.77
N TYR A 189 -2.84 -11.42 16.58
CA TYR A 189 -1.88 -10.50 17.20
C TYR A 189 -2.60 -9.23 17.66
N SER A 190 -1.99 -8.53 18.62
CA SER A 190 -2.35 -7.16 18.96
C SER A 190 -1.10 -6.28 18.95
N LEU A 191 -1.10 -5.22 18.14
CA LEU A 191 -0.07 -4.20 18.15
C LEU A 191 -0.61 -2.95 18.85
N LEU A 192 -0.03 -2.57 19.97
CA LEU A 192 -0.29 -1.28 20.61
C LEU A 192 0.65 -0.23 20.04
N ILE A 193 0.13 0.97 19.83
CA ILE A 193 0.87 2.12 19.30
C ILE A 193 0.67 3.30 20.26
N ASP A 194 1.73 3.80 20.87
CA ASP A 194 1.76 5.09 21.57
C ASP A 194 2.21 6.19 20.58
N PHE A 195 1.46 7.28 20.50
CA PHE A 195 1.78 8.44 19.68
C PHE A 195 2.47 9.54 20.51
N GLU A 196 3.26 10.39 19.84
CA GLU A 196 4.00 11.50 20.47
C GLU A 196 3.08 12.50 21.20
N ASP A 197 1.84 12.64 20.76
CA ASP A 197 0.83 13.52 21.36
C ASP A 197 0.03 12.88 22.51
N GLY A 198 0.44 11.68 22.96
CA GLY A 198 -0.16 10.94 24.06
C GLY A 198 -1.40 10.11 23.71
N ARG A 199 -1.87 10.15 22.47
CA ARG A 199 -2.95 9.29 21.98
C ARG A 199 -2.46 7.86 21.78
N ARG A 200 -3.40 6.93 21.64
CA ARG A 200 -3.11 5.50 21.45
C ARG A 200 -3.96 4.88 20.37
N ALA A 201 -3.38 3.89 19.69
CA ALA A 201 -4.15 2.96 18.88
C ALA A 201 -3.73 1.51 19.16
N ASN A 202 -4.59 0.59 18.81
CA ASN A 202 -4.23 -0.82 18.71
C ASN A 202 -4.82 -1.44 17.45
N LEU A 203 -4.04 -2.34 16.86
CA LEU A 203 -4.43 -3.16 15.73
C LEU A 203 -4.53 -4.61 16.18
N ASN A 204 -5.64 -5.26 15.89
CA ASN A 204 -5.83 -6.67 16.15
C ASN A 204 -6.00 -7.41 14.82
N GLY A 205 -5.13 -8.37 14.55
CA GLY A 205 -5.21 -9.21 13.36
C GLY A 205 -5.60 -10.62 13.71
N TYR A 206 -6.47 -11.22 12.90
CA TYR A 206 -6.98 -12.58 13.10
C TYR A 206 -6.74 -13.42 11.85
N LYS A 207 -5.92 -14.47 11.96
CA LYS A 207 -5.55 -15.33 10.82
C LYS A 207 -6.75 -16.07 10.23
N ASN A 208 -7.74 -16.40 11.06
CA ASN A 208 -8.94 -17.14 10.68
C ASN A 208 -10.07 -16.25 10.09
N GLY A 209 -9.75 -14.98 9.81
CA GLY A 209 -10.66 -14.02 9.22
C GLY A 209 -11.25 -13.04 10.23
N SER A 210 -11.52 -11.84 9.76
CA SER A 210 -12.20 -10.75 10.47
C SER A 210 -12.64 -9.73 9.44
N PRO A 211 -13.76 -9.03 9.63
CA PRO A 211 -14.01 -7.83 8.84
C PRO A 211 -12.95 -6.76 9.15
N PHE A 212 -12.73 -5.84 8.22
CA PHE A 212 -12.04 -4.59 8.55
C PHE A 212 -13.01 -3.70 9.31
N ALA A 213 -12.70 -3.45 10.57
CA ALA A 213 -13.53 -2.61 11.44
C ALA A 213 -12.65 -1.83 12.42
N MET A 214 -13.17 -0.73 12.96
CA MET A 214 -12.53 -0.01 14.05
C MET A 214 -13.53 0.67 14.95
N ASN A 215 -13.19 0.79 16.23
CA ASN A 215 -13.84 1.70 17.16
C ASN A 215 -12.97 2.95 17.30
N ILE A 216 -13.58 4.10 17.07
CA ILE A 216 -12.93 5.41 17.19
C ILE A 216 -13.51 6.09 18.43
N ALA A 217 -12.68 6.23 19.45
CA ALA A 217 -13.02 6.99 20.64
C ALA A 217 -12.67 8.46 20.45
N SER A 218 -13.64 9.35 20.55
CA SER A 218 -13.47 10.78 20.39
C SER A 218 -14.05 11.57 21.56
N ALA A 219 -13.86 12.89 21.56
CA ALA A 219 -14.45 13.77 22.56
C ALA A 219 -16.00 13.78 22.50
N SER A 220 -16.59 13.53 21.34
CA SER A 220 -18.03 13.48 21.12
C SER A 220 -18.66 12.12 21.37
N GLY A 221 -17.88 11.08 21.69
CA GLY A 221 -18.34 9.72 21.91
C GLY A 221 -17.55 8.68 21.12
N ASN A 222 -18.05 7.44 21.14
CA ASN A 222 -17.45 6.34 20.41
C ASN A 222 -18.23 6.06 19.13
N GLN A 223 -17.50 5.81 18.05
CA GLN A 223 -18.06 5.41 16.75
C GLN A 223 -17.48 4.07 16.35
N MET A 224 -18.35 3.09 16.08
CA MET A 224 -17.96 1.84 15.44
C MET A 224 -18.06 2.01 13.92
N VAL A 225 -17.02 1.64 13.21
CA VAL A 225 -16.94 1.65 11.75
C VAL A 225 -16.64 0.24 11.28
N THR A 226 -17.47 -0.32 10.43
CA THR A 226 -17.21 -1.57 9.70
C THR A 226 -17.15 -1.24 8.23
N VAL A 227 -16.11 -1.67 7.53
CA VAL A 227 -15.93 -1.37 6.11
C VAL A 227 -16.76 -2.33 5.27
N GLU A 228 -17.68 -1.78 4.48
CA GLU A 228 -18.57 -2.49 3.56
C GLU A 228 -18.52 -1.91 2.14
N SER A 229 -18.00 -0.68 1.99
CA SER A 229 -17.88 0.00 0.70
C SER A 229 -16.88 -0.67 -0.24
N ASP A 230 -17.05 -0.45 -1.54
CA ASP A 230 -16.07 -0.87 -2.56
C ASP A 230 -14.85 0.07 -2.58
N TYR A 231 -13.98 -0.11 -1.59
CA TYR A 231 -12.77 0.69 -1.45
C TYR A 231 -11.74 0.44 -2.56
N PHE A 232 -11.81 -0.70 -3.27
CA PHE A 232 -10.94 -0.92 -4.44
C PHE A 232 -11.36 -0.04 -5.61
N HIS A 233 -12.66 0.10 -5.86
CA HIS A 233 -13.16 1.03 -6.87
C HIS A 233 -12.69 2.47 -6.57
N GLU A 234 -12.89 2.95 -5.36
CA GLU A 234 -12.48 4.30 -4.95
C GLU A 234 -10.96 4.51 -5.05
N PHE A 235 -10.17 3.50 -4.69
CA PHE A 235 -8.73 3.52 -4.86
C PHE A 235 -8.34 3.63 -6.34
N ILE A 236 -8.92 2.84 -7.22
CA ILE A 236 -8.61 2.87 -8.66
C ILE A 236 -9.03 4.20 -9.30
N VAL A 237 -10.17 4.77 -8.90
CA VAL A 237 -10.58 6.12 -9.33
C VAL A 237 -9.53 7.16 -8.91
N ALA A 238 -9.02 7.09 -7.67
CA ALA A 238 -7.94 7.96 -7.20
C ALA A 238 -6.63 7.73 -7.98
N LEU A 239 -6.29 6.48 -8.31
CA LEU A 239 -5.11 6.12 -9.09
C LEU A 239 -5.20 6.69 -10.52
N VAL A 240 -6.34 6.56 -11.18
CA VAL A 240 -6.60 7.14 -12.51
C VAL A 240 -6.49 8.67 -12.46
N ARG A 241 -7.05 9.32 -11.43
CA ARG A 241 -6.93 10.76 -11.23
C ARG A 241 -5.47 11.19 -11.06
N PHE A 242 -4.69 10.45 -10.27
CA PHE A 242 -3.25 10.68 -10.13
C PHE A 242 -2.52 10.59 -11.46
N PHE A 243 -2.76 9.55 -12.26
CA PHE A 243 -2.13 9.41 -13.58
C PHE A 243 -2.55 10.50 -14.56
N LYS A 244 -3.77 11.05 -14.44
CA LYS A 244 -4.23 12.17 -15.27
C LYS A 244 -3.55 13.50 -14.90
N THR A 245 -3.36 13.76 -13.61
CA THR A 245 -3.02 15.08 -13.09
C THR A 245 -1.61 15.20 -12.51
N GLY A 246 -0.97 14.09 -12.13
CA GLY A 246 0.27 14.07 -11.35
C GLY A 246 0.08 14.47 -9.86
N ARG A 247 -1.18 14.72 -9.42
CA ARG A 247 -1.45 15.09 -8.04
C ARG A 247 -1.36 13.86 -7.14
N VAL A 248 -0.41 13.90 -6.22
CA VAL A 248 -0.18 12.84 -5.23
C VAL A 248 -1.36 12.74 -4.26
N GLU A 249 -1.90 11.54 -4.09
CA GLU A 249 -3.07 11.27 -3.22
C GLU A 249 -2.71 11.04 -1.76
N VAL A 250 -1.49 10.55 -1.50
CA VAL A 250 -0.98 10.26 -0.16
C VAL A 250 0.39 10.91 0.00
N ALA A 251 0.56 11.73 1.03
CA ALA A 251 1.83 12.40 1.31
C ALA A 251 2.93 11.40 1.66
N HIS A 252 4.17 11.66 1.23
CA HIS A 252 5.33 10.83 1.53
C HIS A 252 5.55 10.65 3.04
N GLU A 253 5.25 11.67 3.83
CA GLU A 253 5.34 11.62 5.29
C GLU A 253 4.36 10.61 5.91
N ASP A 254 3.19 10.41 5.29
CA ASP A 254 2.24 9.39 5.73
C ASP A 254 2.80 7.99 5.47
N THR A 255 3.29 7.75 4.24
CA THR A 255 3.94 6.49 3.87
C THR A 255 5.12 6.20 4.80
N GLN A 256 5.97 7.21 5.07
CA GLN A 256 7.12 7.06 5.97
C GLN A 256 6.65 6.64 7.38
N ARG A 257 5.69 7.35 7.97
CA ARG A 257 5.15 7.05 9.30
C ARG A 257 4.57 5.63 9.40
N ILE A 258 3.88 5.19 8.36
CA ILE A 258 3.31 3.84 8.29
C ILE A 258 4.41 2.78 8.27
N MET A 259 5.47 2.99 7.45
CA MET A 259 6.59 2.05 7.39
C MET A 259 7.44 2.04 8.66
N ASP A 260 7.57 3.18 9.35
CA ASP A 260 8.21 3.26 10.66
C ASP A 260 7.48 2.37 11.68
N VAL A 261 6.15 2.46 11.75
CA VAL A 261 5.33 1.64 12.65
C VAL A 261 5.39 0.16 12.27
N ARG A 262 5.31 -0.16 10.98
CA ARG A 262 5.42 -1.55 10.52
C ARG A 262 6.77 -2.16 10.88
N GLY A 263 7.87 -1.46 10.61
CA GLY A 263 9.21 -1.92 10.95
C GLY A 263 9.42 -2.09 12.45
N ALA A 264 8.92 -1.15 13.26
CA ALA A 264 8.93 -1.28 14.72
C ALA A 264 8.08 -2.49 15.18
N GLY A 265 6.92 -2.72 14.59
CA GLY A 265 6.07 -3.88 14.89
C GLY A 265 6.75 -5.22 14.57
N LEU A 266 7.46 -5.32 13.44
CA LEU A 266 8.26 -6.51 13.11
C LEU A 266 9.39 -6.76 14.12
N ARG A 267 10.02 -5.69 14.63
CA ARG A 267 11.00 -5.84 15.72
C ARG A 267 10.33 -6.28 17.03
N ALA A 268 9.16 -5.69 17.35
CA ALA A 268 8.41 -6.00 18.58
C ALA A 268 7.89 -7.46 18.63
N GLN A 269 7.70 -8.12 17.49
CA GLN A 269 7.39 -9.55 17.45
C GLN A 269 8.48 -10.43 18.08
N ARG A 270 9.74 -9.95 18.08
CA ARG A 270 10.89 -10.68 18.67
C ARG A 270 11.00 -10.48 20.18
N THR A 271 10.34 -9.46 20.71
CA THR A 271 10.31 -9.12 22.14
C THR A 271 8.87 -8.87 22.61
N PRO A 272 8.01 -9.92 22.65
CA PRO A 272 6.61 -9.79 23.00
C PRO A 272 6.41 -9.14 24.37
N GLY A 273 5.48 -8.17 24.44
CA GLY A 273 5.18 -7.45 25.68
C GLY A 273 6.16 -6.33 26.04
N GLU A 274 7.20 -6.10 25.23
CA GLU A 274 8.13 -5.01 25.42
C GLU A 274 7.86 -3.84 24.45
N TRP A 275 8.09 -2.61 24.94
CA TRP A 275 8.01 -1.42 24.09
C TRP A 275 9.24 -1.29 23.20
N VAL A 276 9.00 -1.14 21.90
CA VAL A 276 10.01 -0.92 20.86
C VAL A 276 9.81 0.46 20.22
N ARG A 277 10.91 1.15 19.91
CA ARG A 277 10.92 2.45 19.22
C ARG A 277 11.25 2.29 17.75
#